data_7fe0e49e5968fc252364677ac81550f3
#
_entry.id   7fe0e49e5968fc252364677ac81550f3
#
_cell.length_a   1.000
_cell.length_b   1.000
_cell.length_c   1.000
_cell.angle_alpha   90.00
_cell.angle_beta   90.00
_cell.angle_gamma   90.00
#
_symmetry.space_group_name_H-M   'P 1'
#
loop_
_entity.id
_entity.type
_entity.pdbx_description
1 polymer ?
#
loop_
_entity_poly.entity_id
_entity_poly.type
_entity_poly.pdbx_seq_one_letter_code
_entity_poly.pdbx_strand_id
1 'polypeptide(L)'
;MTKIHKGVYVTLTTYGARLKSVHSTIRSVLRQSELPEKIILWLDKEEFKKEELPAELSSLTGERFEIHFCENMRSYTKLVPSLLAFPDKSFITIDDDFEYPGDLVEKLMKGAEDFPDAIVCSRGRIIKYQDCDFEPYPNWTLLDRKTEAFANYCILPLGYAGVFYPAGALHSDTCDINSFMSVAPHADDLWFKAMGLLHKTPVAVLPLADSMGMATIDGTQDNALYLTHNAGDGNTEQMRAIVQKYPQLLPFFRSKAYPLITTDFGAQEEINDREKIGEFAASIVNEIRESAIKLESRNIFLSQKLMKLAQKVRPQGSLINAKLAEYEKKIKR
;
A
#
# COMPACT_ATOMS: atom_id res chain seq x y z
N MET A 1 15.41 -29.07 -0.17
CA MET A 1 16.12 -27.85 0.25
C MET A 1 15.30 -26.66 -0.21
N THR A 2 15.08 -25.68 0.66
CA THR A 2 14.36 -24.46 0.31
C THR A 2 15.15 -23.67 -0.73
N LYS A 3 14.53 -23.23 -1.82
CA LYS A 3 15.15 -22.41 -2.88
C LYS A 3 15.48 -21.02 -2.32
N ILE A 4 16.68 -20.53 -2.64
CA ILE A 4 17.16 -19.21 -2.25
C ILE A 4 17.38 -18.39 -3.51
N HIS A 5 16.75 -17.22 -3.56
CA HIS A 5 16.89 -16.29 -4.68
C HIS A 5 18.13 -15.41 -4.50
N LYS A 6 19.25 -15.83 -5.07
CA LYS A 6 20.49 -15.07 -5.08
C LYS A 6 20.32 -13.72 -5.75
N GLY A 7 20.87 -12.66 -5.13
CA GLY A 7 20.72 -11.29 -5.63
C GLY A 7 19.40 -10.63 -5.32
N VAL A 8 18.47 -11.31 -4.61
CA VAL A 8 17.18 -10.74 -4.19
C VAL A 8 17.19 -10.50 -2.69
N TYR A 9 16.97 -9.26 -2.28
CA TYR A 9 16.90 -8.84 -0.88
C TYR A 9 15.48 -8.37 -0.56
N VAL A 10 14.97 -8.76 0.62
CA VAL A 10 13.77 -8.13 1.20
C VAL A 10 14.22 -6.93 2.01
N THR A 11 13.55 -5.80 1.86
CA THR A 11 13.92 -4.55 2.55
C THR A 11 12.69 -3.89 3.15
N LEU A 12 12.83 -3.40 4.38
CA LEU A 12 11.78 -2.72 5.10
C LEU A 12 12.37 -1.72 6.10
N THR A 13 11.51 -0.89 6.65
CA THR A 13 11.82 0.03 7.76
C THR A 13 10.74 -0.07 8.82
N THR A 14 11.01 0.42 10.02
CA THR A 14 10.04 0.57 11.10
C THR A 14 10.30 1.87 11.86
N TYR A 15 9.35 2.32 12.65
CA TYR A 15 9.44 3.54 13.45
C TYR A 15 8.66 3.43 14.76
N GLY A 16 9.03 4.23 15.75
CA GLY A 16 8.31 4.34 17.01
C GLY A 16 8.11 3.02 17.73
N ALA A 17 6.90 2.84 18.24
CA ALA A 17 6.53 1.65 19.01
C ALA A 17 6.49 0.36 18.18
N ARG A 18 6.41 0.47 16.83
CA ARG A 18 6.39 -0.69 15.92
C ARG A 18 7.69 -1.50 15.96
N LEU A 19 8.82 -0.90 16.42
CA LEU A 19 10.07 -1.61 16.64
C LEU A 19 9.88 -2.88 17.52
N LYS A 20 8.93 -2.84 18.47
CA LYS A 20 8.65 -3.98 19.36
C LYS A 20 7.96 -5.14 18.66
N SER A 21 7.24 -4.91 17.57
CA SER A 21 6.44 -5.91 16.86
C SER A 21 7.02 -6.33 15.51
N VAL A 22 7.94 -5.56 14.91
CA VAL A 22 8.52 -5.84 13.58
C VAL A 22 9.19 -7.23 13.47
N HIS A 23 9.60 -7.81 14.61
CA HIS A 23 10.16 -9.16 14.65
C HIS A 23 9.16 -10.22 14.12
N SER A 24 7.84 -10.01 14.24
CA SER A 24 6.81 -10.89 13.68
C SER A 24 6.81 -10.85 12.16
N THR A 25 6.90 -9.64 11.57
CA THR A 25 7.08 -9.47 10.12
C THR A 25 8.34 -10.19 9.63
N ILE A 26 9.49 -9.97 10.29
CA ILE A 26 10.76 -10.63 9.92
C ILE A 26 10.62 -12.16 9.99
N ARG A 27 9.99 -12.69 11.04
CA ARG A 27 9.76 -14.14 11.18
C ARG A 27 8.88 -14.69 10.05
N SER A 28 7.86 -13.96 9.61
CA SER A 28 7.02 -14.40 8.49
C SER A 28 7.81 -14.51 7.18
N VAL A 29 8.80 -13.61 6.97
CA VAL A 29 9.68 -13.66 5.80
C VAL A 29 10.75 -14.77 5.92
N LEU A 30 11.29 -15.00 7.11
CA LEU A 30 12.24 -16.09 7.35
C LEU A 30 11.63 -17.50 7.20
N ARG A 31 10.27 -17.60 7.20
CA ARG A 31 9.51 -18.87 7.05
C ARG A 31 8.92 -19.06 5.69
N GLN A 32 9.30 -18.25 4.68
CA GLN A 32 8.78 -18.37 3.32
C GLN A 32 9.14 -19.72 2.67
N SER A 33 8.28 -20.21 1.76
CA SER A 33 8.52 -21.42 0.95
C SER A 33 9.78 -21.31 0.10
N GLU A 34 10.03 -20.14 -0.47
CA GLU A 34 11.28 -19.73 -1.12
C GLU A 34 11.84 -18.50 -0.41
N LEU A 35 13.15 -18.41 -0.26
CA LEU A 35 13.79 -17.40 0.58
C LEU A 35 14.53 -16.35 -0.26
N PRO A 36 14.52 -15.06 0.17
CA PRO A 36 15.45 -14.08 -0.35
C PRO A 36 16.89 -14.44 0.09
N GLU A 37 17.89 -13.87 -0.57
CA GLU A 37 19.27 -13.99 -0.12
C GLU A 37 19.46 -13.33 1.24
N LYS A 38 18.88 -12.11 1.41
CA LYS A 38 18.91 -11.35 2.65
C LYS A 38 17.60 -10.63 2.93
N ILE A 39 17.38 -10.33 4.20
CA ILE A 39 16.37 -9.42 4.72
C ILE A 39 17.11 -8.28 5.40
N ILE A 40 16.83 -7.04 5.03
CA ILE A 40 17.46 -5.84 5.59
C ILE A 40 16.39 -4.98 6.26
N LEU A 41 16.51 -4.77 7.56
CA LEU A 41 15.74 -3.79 8.31
C LEU A 41 16.56 -2.51 8.44
N TRP A 42 16.05 -1.42 7.88
CA TRP A 42 16.63 -0.09 8.03
C TRP A 42 16.01 0.65 9.21
N LEU A 43 16.82 1.19 10.07
CA LEU A 43 16.42 1.96 11.24
C LEU A 43 16.98 3.38 11.15
N ASP A 44 16.19 4.35 11.61
CA ASP A 44 16.65 5.71 11.82
C ASP A 44 17.68 5.73 12.94
N LYS A 45 18.90 6.19 12.63
CA LYS A 45 20.03 6.25 13.59
C LYS A 45 19.85 7.29 14.70
N GLU A 46 18.95 8.29 14.50
CA GLU A 46 18.65 9.28 15.52
C GLU A 46 17.57 8.78 16.49
N GLU A 47 16.65 7.91 15.99
CA GLU A 47 15.57 7.36 16.80
C GLU A 47 16.00 6.10 17.56
N PHE A 48 16.83 5.25 16.95
CA PHE A 48 17.17 3.93 17.49
C PHE A 48 18.67 3.73 17.66
N LYS A 49 19.03 3.06 18.76
CA LYS A 49 20.41 2.62 19.04
C LYS A 49 20.50 1.11 19.07
N LYS A 50 21.63 0.58 18.61
CA LYS A 50 21.86 -0.86 18.52
C LYS A 50 21.70 -1.56 19.87
N GLU A 51 22.13 -0.92 20.95
CA GLU A 51 22.11 -1.44 22.32
C GLU A 51 20.67 -1.48 22.91
N GLU A 52 19.72 -0.75 22.31
CA GLU A 52 18.34 -0.62 22.79
C GLU A 52 17.35 -1.47 21.99
N LEU A 53 17.84 -2.29 21.04
CA LEU A 53 16.97 -3.13 20.22
C LEU A 53 16.34 -4.26 21.04
N PRO A 54 15.04 -4.57 20.81
CA PRO A 54 14.36 -5.69 21.46
C PRO A 54 15.11 -7.01 21.27
N ALA A 55 15.18 -7.83 22.33
CA ALA A 55 15.86 -9.11 22.29
C ALA A 55 15.25 -10.06 21.23
N GLU A 56 13.92 -10.02 21.07
CA GLU A 56 13.18 -10.79 20.06
C GLU A 56 13.61 -10.45 18.63
N LEU A 57 13.94 -9.18 18.38
CA LEU A 57 14.42 -8.71 17.08
C LEU A 57 15.90 -9.05 16.90
N SER A 58 16.74 -8.72 17.90
CA SER A 58 18.17 -8.93 17.85
C SER A 58 18.55 -10.41 17.72
N SER A 59 17.76 -11.31 18.33
CA SER A 59 17.97 -12.76 18.24
C SER A 59 17.76 -13.35 16.83
N LEU A 60 17.09 -12.61 15.94
CA LEU A 60 16.87 -13.04 14.55
C LEU A 60 18.04 -12.69 13.63
N THR A 61 18.95 -11.80 14.07
CA THR A 61 20.10 -11.38 13.24
C THR A 61 21.03 -12.55 12.96
N GLY A 62 21.55 -12.59 11.72
CA GLY A 62 22.43 -13.67 11.27
C GLY A 62 22.68 -13.61 9.77
N GLU A 63 23.00 -14.73 9.18
CA GLU A 63 23.34 -14.81 7.75
C GLU A 63 22.28 -14.22 6.83
N ARG A 64 20.98 -14.38 7.17
CA ARG A 64 19.84 -13.95 6.33
C ARG A 64 19.17 -12.66 6.75
N PHE A 65 19.36 -12.22 7.98
CA PHE A 65 18.70 -11.01 8.47
C PHE A 65 19.73 -10.07 9.10
N GLU A 66 19.73 -8.85 8.59
CA GLU A 66 20.63 -7.78 9.04
C GLU A 66 19.83 -6.53 9.43
N ILE A 67 20.30 -5.81 10.42
CA ILE A 67 19.79 -4.51 10.86
C ILE A 67 20.82 -3.46 10.50
N HIS A 68 20.41 -2.48 9.71
CA HIS A 68 21.23 -1.36 9.27
C HIS A 68 20.65 -0.04 9.76
N PHE A 69 21.50 0.98 9.89
CA PHE A 69 21.11 2.32 10.34
C PHE A 69 21.36 3.34 9.23
N CYS A 70 20.44 4.29 9.07
CA CYS A 70 20.55 5.36 8.10
C CYS A 70 19.90 6.64 8.62
N GLU A 71 19.97 7.72 7.83
CA GLU A 71 19.17 8.93 8.03
C GLU A 71 17.68 8.65 7.82
N ASN A 72 16.84 9.39 8.55
CA ASN A 72 15.39 9.29 8.38
C ASN A 72 14.95 9.84 7.02
N MET A 73 14.32 9.00 6.24
CA MET A 73 13.68 9.36 4.97
C MET A 73 12.20 9.02 4.97
N ARG A 74 11.58 8.91 6.15
CA ARG A 74 10.18 8.47 6.32
C ARG A 74 9.96 7.09 5.69
N SER A 75 8.84 6.88 4.98
CA SER A 75 8.55 5.59 4.31
C SER A 75 9.55 5.23 3.21
N TYR A 76 10.28 6.19 2.65
CA TYR A 76 11.36 5.95 1.68
C TYR A 76 12.52 5.14 2.24
N THR A 77 12.70 5.16 3.56
CA THR A 77 13.72 4.38 4.26
C THR A 77 13.61 2.87 3.97
N LYS A 78 12.42 2.39 3.57
CA LYS A 78 12.26 0.97 3.21
C LYS A 78 13.06 0.54 1.97
N LEU A 79 13.35 1.46 1.01
CA LEU A 79 14.00 1.09 -0.25
C LEU A 79 15.24 1.92 -0.59
N VAL A 80 15.21 3.24 -0.41
CA VAL A 80 16.28 4.14 -0.86
C VAL A 80 17.66 3.76 -0.33
N PRO A 81 17.86 3.51 0.98
CA PRO A 81 19.18 3.13 1.47
C PRO A 81 19.64 1.77 0.96
N SER A 82 18.72 0.84 0.66
CA SER A 82 19.05 -0.44 0.03
C SER A 82 19.56 -0.26 -1.40
N LEU A 83 18.94 0.60 -2.20
CA LEU A 83 19.39 0.93 -3.56
C LEU A 83 20.78 1.55 -3.55
N LEU A 84 21.08 2.41 -2.56
CA LEU A 84 22.40 3.04 -2.42
C LEU A 84 23.48 2.07 -1.96
N ALA A 85 23.15 1.18 -1.02
CA ALA A 85 24.11 0.25 -0.44
C ALA A 85 24.38 -0.98 -1.32
N PHE A 86 23.40 -1.40 -2.12
CA PHE A 86 23.45 -2.64 -2.90
C PHE A 86 22.90 -2.41 -4.32
N PRO A 87 23.54 -1.56 -5.15
CA PRO A 87 23.01 -1.10 -6.44
C PRO A 87 22.76 -2.23 -7.47
N ASP A 88 23.46 -3.36 -7.33
CA ASP A 88 23.36 -4.51 -8.25
C ASP A 88 22.31 -5.55 -7.79
N LYS A 89 21.59 -5.28 -6.71
CA LYS A 89 20.60 -6.22 -6.18
C LYS A 89 19.18 -5.86 -6.60
N SER A 90 18.34 -6.87 -6.65
CA SER A 90 16.89 -6.71 -6.76
C SER A 90 16.27 -6.67 -5.37
N PHE A 91 15.17 -5.94 -5.22
CA PHE A 91 14.56 -5.74 -3.90
C PHE A 91 13.09 -6.13 -3.88
N ILE A 92 12.67 -6.74 -2.79
CA ILE A 92 11.26 -6.87 -2.41
C ILE A 92 11.03 -5.91 -1.24
N THR A 93 10.18 -4.90 -1.43
CA THR A 93 9.74 -4.03 -0.34
C THR A 93 8.52 -4.63 0.34
N ILE A 94 8.48 -4.51 1.66
CA ILE A 94 7.36 -4.88 2.54
C ILE A 94 7.20 -3.81 3.63
N ASP A 95 6.05 -3.80 4.30
CA ASP A 95 5.82 -2.96 5.47
C ASP A 95 6.01 -3.75 6.78
N ASP A 96 6.13 -3.05 7.91
CA ASP A 96 6.54 -3.58 9.22
C ASP A 96 5.37 -4.06 10.10
N ASP A 97 4.13 -3.95 9.61
CA ASP A 97 2.90 -4.12 10.35
C ASP A 97 2.03 -5.30 9.88
N PHE A 98 2.62 -6.19 9.07
CA PHE A 98 1.97 -7.40 8.57
C PHE A 98 2.79 -8.66 8.83
N GLU A 99 2.09 -9.77 9.08
CA GLU A 99 2.60 -11.11 8.83
C GLU A 99 2.25 -11.52 7.41
N TYR A 100 3.27 -11.86 6.62
CA TYR A 100 3.11 -12.16 5.20
C TYR A 100 2.82 -13.66 4.97
N PRO A 101 2.00 -14.00 3.95
CA PRO A 101 1.76 -15.39 3.57
C PRO A 101 3.08 -16.08 3.22
N GLY A 102 3.16 -17.38 3.53
CA GLY A 102 4.40 -18.15 3.41
C GLY A 102 4.92 -18.37 1.99
N ASP A 103 4.22 -17.89 0.97
CA ASP A 103 4.54 -18.00 -0.45
C ASP A 103 4.70 -16.65 -1.17
N LEU A 104 4.78 -15.53 -0.43
CA LEU A 104 4.93 -14.19 -1.03
C LEU A 104 6.17 -14.10 -1.93
N VAL A 105 7.33 -14.53 -1.43
CA VAL A 105 8.59 -14.46 -2.20
C VAL A 105 8.49 -15.34 -3.44
N GLU A 106 8.02 -16.57 -3.32
CA GLU A 106 7.81 -17.50 -4.43
C GLU A 106 6.92 -16.88 -5.52
N LYS A 107 5.77 -16.31 -5.15
CA LYS A 107 4.83 -15.67 -6.07
C LYS A 107 5.43 -14.47 -6.79
N LEU A 108 6.11 -13.59 -6.07
CA LEU A 108 6.77 -12.42 -6.66
C LEU A 108 7.88 -12.84 -7.62
N MET A 109 8.66 -13.85 -7.27
CA MET A 109 9.74 -14.35 -8.12
C MET A 109 9.21 -15.06 -9.36
N LYS A 110 8.11 -15.82 -9.23
CA LYS A 110 7.42 -16.37 -10.39
C LYS A 110 6.90 -15.27 -11.31
N GLY A 111 6.29 -14.23 -10.75
CA GLY A 111 5.87 -13.07 -11.53
C GLY A 111 7.05 -12.37 -12.24
N ALA A 112 8.22 -12.30 -11.62
CA ALA A 112 9.42 -11.77 -12.25
C ALA A 112 9.95 -12.65 -13.39
N GLU A 113 9.77 -13.97 -13.30
CA GLU A 113 10.05 -14.89 -14.42
C GLU A 113 9.06 -14.69 -15.58
N ASP A 114 7.77 -14.48 -15.27
CA ASP A 114 6.70 -14.28 -16.27
C ASP A 114 6.77 -12.86 -16.90
N PHE A 115 7.27 -11.85 -16.18
CA PHE A 115 7.41 -10.44 -16.59
C PHE A 115 8.81 -9.89 -16.28
N PRO A 116 9.86 -10.33 -16.98
CA PRO A 116 11.26 -10.07 -16.61
C PRO A 116 11.66 -8.58 -16.62
N ASP A 117 10.96 -7.75 -17.40
CA ASP A 117 11.23 -6.31 -17.52
C ASP A 117 10.30 -5.44 -16.66
N ALA A 118 9.51 -6.03 -15.76
CA ALA A 118 8.52 -5.33 -14.96
C ALA A 118 8.87 -5.27 -13.48
N ILE A 119 8.45 -4.20 -12.81
CA ILE A 119 8.24 -4.21 -11.36
C ILE A 119 7.02 -5.11 -11.10
N VAL A 120 7.13 -6.05 -10.15
CA VAL A 120 6.05 -7.01 -9.87
C VAL A 120 5.44 -6.74 -8.51
N CYS A 121 4.13 -6.68 -8.42
CA CYS A 121 3.43 -6.45 -7.16
C CYS A 121 2.29 -7.44 -6.94
N SER A 122 2.03 -7.74 -5.66
CA SER A 122 0.88 -8.56 -5.28
C SER A 122 -0.43 -7.76 -5.32
N ARG A 123 -0.39 -6.44 -5.17
CA ARG A 123 -1.54 -5.54 -5.21
C ARG A 123 -1.21 -4.25 -5.93
N GLY A 124 -2.19 -3.73 -6.67
CA GLY A 124 -2.04 -2.47 -7.37
C GLY A 124 -3.36 -1.73 -7.54
N ARG A 125 -3.26 -0.49 -7.99
CA ARG A 125 -4.39 0.30 -8.47
C ARG A 125 -4.13 0.77 -9.89
N ILE A 126 -5.19 0.86 -10.71
CA ILE A 126 -5.10 1.57 -11.99
C ILE A 126 -5.21 3.07 -11.73
N ILE A 127 -4.15 3.79 -12.07
CA ILE A 127 -4.11 5.25 -12.05
C ILE A 127 -5.08 5.77 -13.12
N LYS A 128 -6.05 6.59 -12.72
CA LYS A 128 -7.02 7.20 -13.64
C LYS A 128 -6.66 8.64 -13.94
N TYR A 129 -6.58 8.94 -15.25
CA TYR A 129 -6.31 10.27 -15.79
C TYR A 129 -7.31 10.59 -16.87
N GLN A 130 -8.16 11.60 -16.65
CA GLN A 130 -9.21 12.05 -17.56
C GLN A 130 -9.23 13.58 -17.57
N ASP A 131 -9.75 14.17 -18.65
CA ASP A 131 -9.94 15.62 -18.77
C ASP A 131 -8.68 16.46 -18.41
N CYS A 132 -7.52 15.92 -18.76
CA CYS A 132 -6.19 16.50 -18.47
C CYS A 132 -5.80 16.57 -16.99
N ASP A 133 -6.44 15.78 -16.09
CA ASP A 133 -6.10 15.68 -14.67
C ASP A 133 -6.24 14.24 -14.14
N PHE A 134 -5.67 13.98 -12.97
CA PHE A 134 -5.86 12.73 -12.24
C PHE A 134 -7.21 12.74 -11.53
N GLU A 135 -7.96 11.64 -11.64
CA GLU A 135 -9.09 11.44 -10.74
C GLU A 135 -8.60 11.34 -9.29
N PRO A 136 -9.45 11.67 -8.31
CA PRO A 136 -9.15 11.45 -6.90
C PRO A 136 -8.67 10.02 -6.62
N TYR A 137 -7.61 9.87 -5.83
CA TYR A 137 -7.00 8.56 -5.53
C TYR A 137 -7.99 7.47 -5.09
N PRO A 138 -9.04 7.76 -4.30
CA PRO A 138 -10.04 6.74 -3.96
C PRO A 138 -10.78 6.16 -5.17
N ASN A 139 -10.83 6.88 -6.29
CA ASN A 139 -11.49 6.44 -7.53
C ASN A 139 -10.56 5.57 -8.40
N TRP A 140 -9.26 5.48 -8.08
CA TRP A 140 -8.35 4.62 -8.82
C TRP A 140 -8.72 3.17 -8.56
N THR A 141 -8.96 2.42 -9.63
CA THR A 141 -9.49 1.05 -9.54
C THR A 141 -8.50 0.14 -8.82
N LEU A 142 -8.91 -0.39 -7.68
CA LEU A 142 -8.14 -1.43 -6.98
C LEU A 142 -8.18 -2.71 -7.81
N LEU A 143 -7.01 -3.22 -8.15
CA LEU A 143 -6.88 -4.51 -8.82
C LEU A 143 -7.03 -5.59 -7.77
N ASP A 144 -8.17 -6.24 -7.79
CA ASP A 144 -8.54 -7.22 -6.81
C ASP A 144 -8.57 -8.66 -7.37
N ARG A 145 -8.96 -9.61 -6.56
CA ARG A 145 -8.69 -11.03 -6.50
C ARG A 145 -8.91 -11.88 -7.76
N LYS A 146 -9.51 -11.36 -8.81
CA LYS A 146 -9.95 -12.18 -9.96
C LYS A 146 -9.17 -11.91 -11.23
N THR A 147 -8.29 -10.92 -11.24
CA THR A 147 -7.52 -10.57 -12.43
C THR A 147 -6.43 -11.58 -12.69
N GLU A 148 -6.29 -11.99 -13.94
CA GLU A 148 -5.08 -12.65 -14.43
C GLU A 148 -3.88 -11.71 -14.29
N ALA A 149 -2.67 -12.28 -14.15
CA ALA A 149 -1.46 -11.49 -14.11
C ALA A 149 -1.29 -10.72 -15.43
N PHE A 150 -1.03 -9.42 -15.33
CA PHE A 150 -0.76 -8.57 -16.49
C PHE A 150 0.15 -7.40 -16.12
N ALA A 151 0.85 -6.85 -17.12
CA ALA A 151 1.72 -5.69 -16.96
C ALA A 151 1.14 -4.46 -17.67
N ASN A 152 1.21 -3.30 -17.00
CA ASN A 152 0.76 -2.03 -17.56
C ASN A 152 1.52 -0.85 -16.94
N TYR A 153 1.67 0.23 -17.71
CA TYR A 153 2.29 1.47 -17.25
C TYR A 153 1.41 2.29 -16.30
N CYS A 154 0.11 2.06 -16.26
CA CYS A 154 -0.81 2.78 -15.37
C CYS A 154 -1.07 2.07 -14.03
N ILE A 155 -0.43 0.93 -13.75
CA ILE A 155 -0.55 0.27 -12.45
C ILE A 155 0.34 0.98 -11.42
N LEU A 156 -0.26 1.42 -10.32
CA LEU A 156 0.44 1.79 -9.09
C LEU A 156 0.60 0.55 -8.23
N PRO A 157 1.83 0.08 -7.96
CA PRO A 157 2.03 -0.98 -6.97
C PRO A 157 1.73 -0.46 -5.57
N LEU A 158 1.16 -1.31 -4.70
CA LEU A 158 0.88 -0.99 -3.30
C LEU A 158 1.91 -1.67 -2.39
N GLY A 159 2.79 -0.87 -1.78
CA GLY A 159 3.97 -1.32 -1.06
C GLY A 159 3.69 -2.30 0.07
N TYR A 160 2.58 -2.09 0.80
CA TYR A 160 2.21 -2.94 1.93
C TYR A 160 2.01 -4.42 1.56
N ALA A 161 1.70 -4.73 0.30
CA ALA A 161 1.40 -6.09 -0.14
C ALA A 161 2.60 -6.85 -0.71
N GLY A 162 3.77 -6.22 -0.73
CA GLY A 162 4.99 -6.74 -1.34
C GLY A 162 5.15 -6.32 -2.80
N VAL A 163 6.29 -5.67 -3.08
CA VAL A 163 6.65 -5.20 -4.43
C VAL A 163 8.09 -5.59 -4.74
N PHE A 164 8.28 -6.31 -5.83
CA PHE A 164 9.59 -6.67 -6.36
C PHE A 164 10.06 -5.63 -7.37
N TYR A 165 11.26 -5.11 -7.16
CA TYR A 165 11.96 -4.18 -8.02
C TYR A 165 13.20 -4.89 -8.60
N PRO A 166 13.23 -5.20 -9.90
CA PRO A 166 14.45 -5.70 -10.55
C PRO A 166 15.60 -4.71 -10.41
N ALA A 167 16.83 -5.22 -10.36
CA ALA A 167 18.02 -4.36 -10.40
C ALA A 167 17.98 -3.43 -11.62
N GLY A 168 18.20 -2.14 -11.41
CA GLY A 168 18.19 -1.14 -12.49
C GLY A 168 16.79 -0.73 -12.99
N ALA A 169 15.68 -1.21 -12.40
CA ALA A 169 14.32 -0.90 -12.87
C ALA A 169 13.86 0.53 -12.60
N LEU A 170 14.59 1.29 -11.81
CA LEU A 170 14.22 2.64 -11.39
C LEU A 170 15.19 3.70 -11.94
N HIS A 171 14.66 4.88 -12.21
CA HIS A 171 15.46 6.04 -12.67
C HIS A 171 16.48 6.48 -11.62
N SER A 172 17.59 7.09 -12.04
CA SER A 172 18.67 7.59 -11.16
C SER A 172 18.19 8.55 -10.06
N ASP A 173 17.14 9.34 -10.33
CA ASP A 173 16.57 10.29 -9.37
C ASP A 173 15.80 9.61 -8.22
N THR A 174 15.65 8.30 -8.24
CA THR A 174 14.95 7.56 -7.18
C THR A 174 15.49 7.89 -5.79
N CYS A 175 16.81 8.08 -5.68
CA CYS A 175 17.50 8.38 -4.44
C CYS A 175 17.70 9.87 -4.16
N ASP A 176 17.12 10.76 -4.96
CA ASP A 176 17.18 12.21 -4.71
C ASP A 176 16.21 12.64 -3.61
N ILE A 177 16.73 12.68 -2.38
CA ILE A 177 15.98 13.00 -1.16
C ILE A 177 15.28 14.36 -1.28
N ASN A 178 15.97 15.39 -1.80
CA ASN A 178 15.40 16.71 -1.94
C ASN A 178 14.21 16.71 -2.89
N SER A 179 14.29 15.94 -3.97
CA SER A 179 13.22 15.81 -4.94
C SER A 179 12.00 15.14 -4.34
N PHE A 180 12.11 13.93 -3.79
CA PHE A 180 10.92 13.25 -3.28
C PHE A 180 10.31 13.92 -2.04
N MET A 181 11.13 14.51 -1.16
CA MET A 181 10.61 15.25 -0.02
C MET A 181 9.87 16.53 -0.45
N SER A 182 10.21 17.11 -1.59
CA SER A 182 9.53 18.31 -2.10
C SER A 182 8.19 18.04 -2.76
N VAL A 183 7.99 16.88 -3.40
CA VAL A 183 6.80 16.60 -4.22
C VAL A 183 5.91 15.48 -3.69
N ALA A 184 6.46 14.53 -2.94
CA ALA A 184 5.73 13.36 -2.45
C ALA A 184 6.19 12.95 -1.04
N PRO A 185 6.21 13.83 -0.03
CA PRO A 185 6.82 13.54 1.27
C PRO A 185 6.15 12.39 2.04
N HIS A 186 4.96 11.94 1.64
CA HIS A 186 4.17 10.92 2.32
C HIS A 186 3.69 9.78 1.40
N ALA A 187 4.19 9.71 0.15
CA ALA A 187 3.70 8.77 -0.86
C ALA A 187 4.84 8.13 -1.64
N ASP A 188 5.64 7.33 -0.95
CA ASP A 188 6.76 6.59 -1.53
C ASP A 188 6.34 5.68 -2.69
N ASP A 189 5.20 5.01 -2.60
CA ASP A 189 4.66 4.19 -3.69
C ASP A 189 4.46 4.99 -4.98
N LEU A 190 3.96 6.24 -4.88
CA LEU A 190 3.79 7.13 -6.04
C LEU A 190 5.14 7.55 -6.64
N TRP A 191 6.10 7.86 -5.77
CA TRP A 191 7.45 8.22 -6.21
C TRP A 191 8.14 7.07 -6.92
N PHE A 192 8.19 5.89 -6.32
CA PHE A 192 8.81 4.71 -6.94
C PHE A 192 8.10 4.33 -8.23
N LYS A 193 6.77 4.48 -8.29
CA LYS A 193 6.03 4.35 -9.53
C LYS A 193 6.48 5.34 -10.60
N ALA A 194 6.63 6.61 -10.27
CA ALA A 194 7.09 7.64 -11.19
C ALA A 194 8.51 7.36 -11.68
N MET A 195 9.40 6.93 -10.80
CA MET A 195 10.78 6.57 -11.14
C MET A 195 10.85 5.34 -12.05
N GLY A 196 10.00 4.35 -11.84
CA GLY A 196 9.83 3.24 -12.77
C GLY A 196 9.35 3.72 -14.16
N LEU A 197 8.36 4.64 -14.20
CA LEU A 197 7.88 5.21 -15.47
C LEU A 197 8.97 6.01 -16.21
N LEU A 198 9.77 6.81 -15.51
CA LEU A 198 10.90 7.53 -16.11
C LEU A 198 11.92 6.57 -16.73
N HIS A 199 12.11 5.42 -16.10
CA HIS A 199 12.95 4.35 -16.63
C HIS A 199 12.23 3.48 -17.69
N LYS A 200 10.95 3.74 -17.99
CA LYS A 200 10.08 2.98 -18.88
C LYS A 200 9.85 1.53 -18.43
N THR A 201 9.87 1.29 -17.13
CA THR A 201 9.59 0.00 -16.52
C THR A 201 8.08 -0.11 -16.25
N PRO A 202 7.38 -1.09 -16.83
CA PRO A 202 5.97 -1.35 -16.51
C PRO A 202 5.83 -1.96 -15.12
N VAL A 203 4.60 -2.01 -14.63
CA VAL A 203 4.28 -2.76 -13.41
C VAL A 203 3.40 -3.95 -13.78
N ALA A 204 3.78 -5.14 -13.33
CA ALA A 204 2.96 -6.34 -13.41
C ALA A 204 2.27 -6.57 -12.05
N VAL A 205 0.97 -6.78 -12.09
CA VAL A 205 0.20 -7.22 -10.93
C VAL A 205 -0.10 -8.70 -11.04
N LEU A 206 0.10 -9.43 -9.94
CA LEU A 206 -0.16 -10.86 -9.87
C LEU A 206 -1.65 -11.14 -9.62
N PRO A 207 -2.16 -12.32 -10.05
CA PRO A 207 -3.50 -12.73 -9.71
C PRO A 207 -3.61 -12.90 -8.20
N LEU A 208 -4.64 -12.30 -7.62
CA LEU A 208 -4.79 -12.18 -6.17
C LEU A 208 -5.51 -13.35 -5.52
N ALA A 209 -5.52 -14.52 -6.10
CA ALA A 209 -6.21 -15.67 -5.52
C ALA A 209 -5.89 -15.88 -4.02
N ASP A 210 -4.73 -15.40 -3.55
CA ASP A 210 -4.22 -15.78 -2.24
C ASP A 210 -3.56 -14.66 -1.41
N SER A 211 -3.60 -13.40 -1.80
CA SER A 211 -3.06 -12.30 -0.95
C SER A 211 -3.84 -12.08 0.35
N MET A 212 -4.84 -12.91 0.59
CA MET A 212 -5.70 -12.91 1.77
C MET A 212 -5.04 -13.47 3.04
N GLY A 213 -3.84 -14.00 2.93
CA GLY A 213 -3.10 -14.52 4.07
C GLY A 213 -2.29 -13.49 4.85
N MET A 214 -2.36 -12.19 4.48
CA MET A 214 -1.72 -11.14 5.27
C MET A 214 -2.56 -10.84 6.51
N ALA A 215 -1.97 -11.03 7.68
CA ALA A 215 -2.56 -10.63 8.95
C ALA A 215 -1.89 -9.34 9.43
N THR A 216 -2.69 -8.36 9.85
CA THR A 216 -2.16 -7.17 10.53
C THR A 216 -1.65 -7.56 11.91
N ILE A 217 -0.53 -6.99 12.32
CA ILE A 217 -0.01 -7.18 13.67
C ILE A 217 -0.79 -6.28 14.62
N ASP A 218 -1.30 -6.83 15.72
CA ASP A 218 -2.12 -6.10 16.70
C ASP A 218 -1.39 -4.86 17.24
N GLY A 219 -2.14 -3.75 17.37
CA GLY A 219 -1.64 -2.48 17.92
C GLY A 219 -0.77 -1.64 16.96
N THR A 220 -0.59 -2.05 15.70
CA THR A 220 0.22 -1.31 14.73
C THR A 220 -0.58 -0.35 13.84
N GLN A 221 -1.91 -0.48 13.81
CA GLN A 221 -2.78 0.26 12.88
C GLN A 221 -3.24 1.63 13.40
N ASP A 222 -3.11 1.90 14.71
CA ASP A 222 -3.62 3.13 15.34
C ASP A 222 -3.00 4.42 14.79
N ASN A 223 -1.77 4.33 14.25
CA ASN A 223 -1.02 5.44 13.67
C ASN A 223 -0.65 5.20 12.20
N ALA A 224 -1.49 4.49 11.45
CA ALA A 224 -1.21 4.24 10.03
C ALA A 224 -1.14 5.56 9.23
N LEU A 225 -0.07 5.76 8.46
CA LEU A 225 0.13 6.93 7.58
C LEU A 225 -1.05 7.18 6.64
N TYR A 226 -1.74 6.11 6.23
CA TYR A 226 -2.94 6.19 5.42
C TYR A 226 -4.05 7.01 6.10
N LEU A 227 -4.25 6.85 7.41
CA LEU A 227 -5.31 7.55 8.15
C LEU A 227 -5.00 9.03 8.37
N THR A 228 -3.73 9.40 8.46
CA THR A 228 -3.30 10.76 8.83
C THR A 228 -3.00 11.67 7.64
N HIS A 229 -2.39 11.13 6.58
CA HIS A 229 -1.89 11.93 5.45
C HIS A 229 -2.49 11.56 4.10
N ASN A 230 -2.89 10.30 3.91
CA ASN A 230 -3.38 9.78 2.62
C ASN A 230 -4.91 9.60 2.60
N ALA A 231 -5.58 9.70 3.75
CA ALA A 231 -7.03 9.69 3.84
C ALA A 231 -7.58 11.00 3.25
N GLY A 232 -8.17 10.93 2.09
CA GLY A 232 -8.63 12.07 1.31
C GLY A 232 -7.93 12.12 -0.05
N ASP A 233 -7.58 13.30 -0.52
CA ASP A 233 -6.98 13.50 -1.85
C ASP A 233 -5.46 13.73 -1.84
N GLY A 234 -4.79 13.51 -0.70
CA GLY A 234 -3.35 13.76 -0.54
C GLY A 234 -2.46 13.01 -1.53
N ASN A 235 -2.83 11.79 -1.91
CA ASN A 235 -2.09 11.03 -2.92
C ASN A 235 -2.24 11.62 -4.32
N THR A 236 -3.42 12.14 -4.67
CA THR A 236 -3.65 12.80 -5.97
C THR A 236 -2.83 14.08 -6.08
N GLU A 237 -2.79 14.88 -5.02
CA GLU A 237 -1.99 16.12 -4.97
C GLU A 237 -0.50 15.82 -5.13
N GLN A 238 0.02 14.80 -4.45
CA GLN A 238 1.40 14.37 -4.57
C GLN A 238 1.71 13.85 -5.98
N MET A 239 0.78 13.11 -6.62
CA MET A 239 0.95 12.67 -8.01
C MET A 239 0.98 13.86 -8.97
N ARG A 240 0.12 14.88 -8.79
CA ARG A 240 0.16 16.13 -9.57
C ARG A 240 1.51 16.84 -9.42
N ALA A 241 2.01 16.96 -8.19
CA ALA A 241 3.31 17.57 -7.91
C ALA A 241 4.48 16.81 -8.58
N ILE A 242 4.45 15.47 -8.54
CA ILE A 242 5.41 14.61 -9.24
C ILE A 242 5.38 14.89 -10.74
N VAL A 243 4.21 14.89 -11.36
CA VAL A 243 4.06 15.10 -12.80
C VAL A 243 4.39 16.55 -13.21
N GLN A 244 4.14 17.52 -12.35
CA GLN A 244 4.58 18.90 -12.59
C GLN A 244 6.11 18.99 -12.60
N LYS A 245 6.80 18.27 -11.73
CA LYS A 245 8.28 18.19 -11.73
C LYS A 245 8.82 17.39 -12.91
N TYR A 246 8.12 16.32 -13.30
CA TYR A 246 8.51 15.40 -14.38
C TYR A 246 7.41 15.31 -15.45
N PRO A 247 7.23 16.38 -16.29
CA PRO A 247 6.15 16.41 -17.27
C PRO A 247 6.23 15.33 -18.36
N GLN A 248 7.42 14.73 -18.56
CA GLN A 248 7.62 13.58 -19.45
C GLN A 248 6.88 12.31 -19.00
N LEU A 249 6.26 12.29 -17.81
CA LEU A 249 5.39 11.22 -17.35
C LEU A 249 3.98 11.29 -17.98
N LEU A 250 3.50 12.48 -18.37
CA LEU A 250 2.15 12.68 -18.90
C LEU A 250 1.77 11.78 -20.09
N PRO A 251 2.67 11.48 -21.05
CA PRO A 251 2.34 10.59 -22.15
C PRO A 251 1.88 9.20 -21.71
N PHE A 252 2.40 8.66 -20.61
CA PHE A 252 1.99 7.35 -20.11
C PHE A 252 0.53 7.33 -19.63
N PHE A 253 0.05 8.44 -19.09
CA PHE A 253 -1.32 8.55 -18.58
C PHE A 253 -2.32 9.01 -19.66
N ARG A 254 -1.86 9.73 -20.70
CA ARG A 254 -2.70 10.25 -21.80
C ARG A 254 -2.89 9.25 -22.94
N SER A 255 -2.04 8.28 -23.05
CA SER A 255 -1.99 7.40 -24.23
C SER A 255 -3.09 6.36 -24.19
N LYS A 256 -3.93 6.35 -25.23
CA LYS A 256 -4.82 5.21 -25.53
C LYS A 256 -4.04 3.95 -25.97
N ALA A 257 -2.74 4.07 -26.25
CA ALA A 257 -1.87 2.95 -26.63
C ALA A 257 -1.51 2.03 -25.45
N TYR A 258 -1.76 2.50 -24.22
CA TYR A 258 -1.77 1.65 -23.03
C TYR A 258 -3.23 1.55 -22.57
N PRO A 259 -4.07 0.77 -23.29
CA PRO A 259 -5.47 0.67 -22.91
C PRO A 259 -5.48 0.29 -21.44
N LEU A 260 -6.19 1.08 -20.64
CA LEU A 260 -6.84 0.52 -19.48
C LEU A 260 -7.41 -0.79 -19.99
N ILE A 261 -7.07 -1.92 -19.40
CA ILE A 261 -7.73 -3.19 -19.71
C ILE A 261 -9.15 -3.00 -19.21
N THR A 262 -9.95 -2.33 -20.04
CA THR A 262 -11.40 -2.20 -19.90
C THR A 262 -12.10 -3.28 -20.71
N THR A 263 -11.35 -4.14 -21.39
CA THR A 263 -11.88 -5.19 -22.21
C THR A 263 -11.91 -6.46 -21.40
N ASP A 264 -13.12 -6.93 -21.19
CA ASP A 264 -13.55 -8.21 -20.63
C ASP A 264 -13.67 -8.38 -19.11
N PHE A 265 -13.82 -7.31 -18.35
CA PHE A 265 -14.76 -7.41 -17.23
C PHE A 265 -16.15 -7.37 -17.87
N GLY A 266 -16.68 -8.54 -18.24
CA GLY A 266 -17.95 -8.64 -18.92
C GLY A 266 -18.99 -7.85 -18.19
N ALA A 267 -19.85 -7.13 -18.93
CA ALA A 267 -20.96 -6.31 -18.39
C ALA A 267 -21.83 -7.09 -17.38
N GLN A 268 -21.75 -8.42 -17.41
CA GLN A 268 -22.42 -9.34 -16.49
C GLN A 268 -21.73 -9.41 -15.11
N GLU A 269 -20.39 -9.24 -15.02
CA GLU A 269 -19.68 -9.20 -13.74
C GLU A 269 -19.72 -7.82 -13.07
N GLU A 270 -19.75 -6.72 -13.85
CA GLU A 270 -20.01 -5.37 -13.32
C GLU A 270 -21.35 -5.26 -12.60
N ILE A 271 -22.39 -5.95 -13.10
CA ILE A 271 -23.72 -5.98 -12.47
C ILE A 271 -23.66 -6.79 -11.16
N ASN A 272 -23.01 -7.95 -11.16
CA ASN A 272 -22.87 -8.76 -9.95
C ASN A 272 -21.94 -8.13 -8.89
N ASP A 273 -20.91 -7.41 -9.31
CA ASP A 273 -20.01 -6.72 -8.37
C ASP A 273 -20.65 -5.43 -7.82
N ARG A 274 -21.48 -4.72 -8.62
CA ARG A 274 -22.30 -3.61 -8.11
C ARG A 274 -23.34 -4.07 -7.09
N GLU A 275 -23.98 -5.22 -7.29
CA GLU A 275 -24.87 -5.81 -6.29
C GLU A 275 -24.10 -6.20 -5.01
N LYS A 276 -22.96 -6.89 -5.12
CA LYS A 276 -22.12 -7.27 -3.98
C LYS A 276 -21.50 -6.08 -3.26
N ILE A 277 -21.04 -5.06 -4.00
CA ILE A 277 -20.59 -3.79 -3.42
C ILE A 277 -21.77 -3.08 -2.74
N GLY A 278 -22.96 -3.14 -3.33
CA GLY A 278 -24.19 -2.63 -2.73
C GLY A 278 -24.55 -3.35 -1.43
N GLU A 279 -24.45 -4.67 -1.37
CA GLU A 279 -24.69 -5.48 -0.19
C GLU A 279 -23.63 -5.24 0.90
N PHE A 280 -22.35 -5.16 0.51
CA PHE A 280 -21.24 -4.86 1.42
C PHE A 280 -21.34 -3.43 1.97
N ALA A 281 -21.63 -2.44 1.13
CA ALA A 281 -21.88 -1.08 1.58
C ALA A 281 -23.11 -1.00 2.49
N ALA A 282 -24.16 -1.77 2.21
CA ALA A 282 -25.34 -1.86 3.08
C ALA A 282 -25.02 -2.50 4.43
N SER A 283 -24.12 -3.50 4.46
CA SER A 283 -23.65 -4.15 5.70
C SER A 283 -22.88 -3.15 6.56
N ILE A 284 -21.90 -2.44 5.99
CA ILE A 284 -21.11 -1.41 6.69
C ILE A 284 -22.01 -0.29 7.23
N VAL A 285 -22.97 0.19 6.43
CA VAL A 285 -23.94 1.22 6.87
C VAL A 285 -24.76 0.72 8.04
N ASN A 286 -25.17 -0.55 8.04
CA ASN A 286 -25.89 -1.16 9.15
C ASN A 286 -25.04 -1.22 10.42
N GLU A 287 -23.79 -1.63 10.33
CA GLU A 287 -22.86 -1.69 11.48
C GLU A 287 -22.59 -0.30 12.06
N ILE A 288 -22.36 0.72 11.22
CA ILE A 288 -22.19 2.11 11.66
C ILE A 288 -23.46 2.61 12.36
N ARG A 289 -24.63 2.33 11.80
CA ARG A 289 -25.93 2.69 12.40
C ARG A 289 -26.15 2.03 13.76
N GLU A 290 -25.87 0.73 13.86
CA GLU A 290 -26.02 -0.01 15.12
C GLU A 290 -25.03 0.47 16.18
N SER A 291 -23.79 0.76 15.79
CA SER A 291 -22.79 1.36 16.67
C SER A 291 -23.22 2.74 17.17
N ALA A 292 -23.80 3.56 16.30
CA ALA A 292 -24.36 4.85 16.68
C ALA A 292 -25.50 4.70 17.71
N ILE A 293 -26.40 3.74 17.52
CA ILE A 293 -27.51 3.47 18.45
C ILE A 293 -26.99 2.97 19.80
N LYS A 294 -26.02 2.05 19.81
CA LYS A 294 -25.40 1.53 21.06
C LYS A 294 -24.69 2.62 21.87
N LEU A 295 -24.15 3.65 21.20
CA LEU A 295 -23.47 4.77 21.86
C LEU A 295 -24.40 5.89 22.30
N GLU A 296 -25.68 5.86 21.93
CA GLU A 296 -26.66 6.94 22.16
C GLU A 296 -26.75 7.38 23.62
N SER A 297 -26.75 6.41 24.57
CA SER A 297 -26.82 6.69 25.99
C SER A 297 -25.52 7.16 26.63
N ARG A 298 -24.37 6.93 25.94
CA ARG A 298 -23.03 7.25 26.45
C ARG A 298 -22.46 8.53 25.83
N ASN A 299 -22.71 8.76 24.56
CA ASN A 299 -22.18 9.92 23.83
C ASN A 299 -23.06 10.25 22.61
N ILE A 300 -24.05 11.11 22.81
CA ILE A 300 -25.01 11.51 21.78
C ILE A 300 -24.35 12.26 20.61
N PHE A 301 -23.27 13.03 20.85
CA PHE A 301 -22.55 13.74 19.79
C PHE A 301 -21.80 12.78 18.87
N LEU A 302 -21.18 11.74 19.44
CA LEU A 302 -20.51 10.72 18.65
C LEU A 302 -21.54 9.89 17.87
N SER A 303 -22.67 9.54 18.49
CA SER A 303 -23.79 8.85 17.84
C SER A 303 -24.33 9.65 16.66
N GLN A 304 -24.51 10.97 16.80
CA GLN A 304 -24.91 11.83 15.71
C GLN A 304 -23.88 11.86 14.58
N LYS A 305 -22.57 11.92 14.90
CA LYS A 305 -21.49 11.93 13.92
C LYS A 305 -21.45 10.62 13.11
N LEU A 306 -21.57 9.49 13.75
CA LEU A 306 -21.64 8.18 13.10
C LEU A 306 -22.90 8.06 12.22
N MET A 307 -24.05 8.52 12.71
CA MET A 307 -25.29 8.50 11.92
C MET A 307 -25.24 9.42 10.68
N LYS A 308 -24.57 10.57 10.77
CA LYS A 308 -24.29 11.43 9.61
C LYS A 308 -23.35 10.77 8.60
N LEU A 309 -22.40 9.93 9.07
CA LEU A 309 -21.54 9.15 8.18
C LEU A 309 -22.38 8.08 7.43
N ALA A 310 -23.24 7.36 8.12
CA ALA A 310 -24.17 6.40 7.52
C ALA A 310 -25.10 7.08 6.49
N GLN A 311 -25.57 8.30 6.77
CA GLN A 311 -26.41 9.08 5.85
C GLN A 311 -25.70 9.45 4.56
N LYS A 312 -24.39 9.77 4.59
CA LYS A 312 -23.62 10.07 3.37
C LYS A 312 -23.60 8.90 2.39
N VAL A 313 -23.54 7.67 2.90
CA VAL A 313 -23.56 6.47 2.06
C VAL A 313 -24.98 6.07 1.65
N ARG A 314 -25.98 6.30 2.53
CA ARG A 314 -27.39 5.95 2.29
C ARG A 314 -28.32 7.14 2.60
N PRO A 315 -28.38 8.15 1.72
CA PRO A 315 -29.11 9.41 1.97
C PRO A 315 -30.62 9.23 2.23
N GLN A 316 -31.24 8.23 1.61
CA GLN A 316 -32.67 7.93 1.72
C GLN A 316 -33.02 6.93 2.83
N GLY A 317 -32.09 6.60 3.71
CA GLY A 317 -32.31 5.67 4.82
C GLY A 317 -33.30 6.24 5.84
N SER A 318 -34.53 5.75 5.86
CA SER A 318 -35.60 6.27 6.70
C SER A 318 -35.25 6.25 8.19
N LEU A 319 -34.67 5.15 8.70
CA LEU A 319 -34.25 5.01 10.09
C LEU A 319 -33.07 5.94 10.42
N ILE A 320 -32.12 6.13 9.50
CA ILE A 320 -30.98 7.03 9.67
C ILE A 320 -31.47 8.46 9.82
N ASN A 321 -32.38 8.91 8.94
CA ASN A 321 -32.93 10.24 8.95
C ASN A 321 -33.81 10.51 10.19
N ALA A 322 -34.59 9.51 10.61
CA ALA A 322 -35.39 9.58 11.85
C ALA A 322 -34.51 9.74 13.09
N LYS A 323 -33.41 8.97 13.20
CA LYS A 323 -32.48 9.03 14.33
C LYS A 323 -31.68 10.34 14.33
N LEU A 324 -31.29 10.87 13.20
CA LEU A 324 -30.64 12.19 13.12
C LEU A 324 -31.54 13.30 13.63
N ALA A 325 -32.83 13.30 13.26
CA ALA A 325 -33.80 14.27 13.75
C ALA A 325 -34.05 14.14 15.27
N GLU A 326 -34.03 12.92 15.82
CA GLU A 326 -34.10 12.66 17.26
C GLU A 326 -32.87 13.20 17.99
N TYR A 327 -31.66 12.95 17.48
CA TYR A 327 -30.39 13.44 18.08
C TYR A 327 -30.31 14.97 18.08
N GLU A 328 -30.74 15.62 17.01
CA GLU A 328 -30.80 17.09 16.95
C GLU A 328 -31.72 17.69 18.01
N LYS A 329 -32.86 17.05 18.30
CA LYS A 329 -33.75 17.46 19.37
C LYS A 329 -33.15 17.25 20.76
N LYS A 330 -32.42 16.14 20.98
CA LYS A 330 -31.76 15.84 22.25
C LYS A 330 -30.56 16.73 22.55
N ILE A 331 -29.82 17.15 21.52
CA ILE A 331 -28.63 18.02 21.64
C ILE A 331 -29.03 19.49 21.88
N LYS A 332 -30.22 19.92 21.40
CA LYS A 332 -30.75 21.29 21.60
C LYS A 332 -31.43 21.51 22.94
N ARG A 333 -31.66 20.46 23.74
CA ARG A 333 -32.14 20.49 25.11
C ARG A 333 -30.99 20.45 26.12
#